data_9d9dbdd338929bc4386b8e69d4894b5a
#
_entry.id   9d9dbdd338929bc4386b8e69d4894b5a
#
_cell.length_a   1.000
_cell.length_b   1.000
_cell.length_c   1.000
_cell.angle_alpha   90.00
_cell.angle_beta   90.00
_cell.angle_gamma   90.00
#
_symmetry.space_group_name_H-M   'P 1'
#
loop_
_entity.id
_entity.type
_entity.pdbx_description
1 polymer ?
#
loop_
_entity_poly.entity_id
_entity_poly.type
_entity_poly.pdbx_seq_one_letter_code
_entity_poly.pdbx_strand_id
1 'polypeptide(L)'
;MVIVAYLVKPGHRAPPVRSPVPVDTALPRVCVIGAGSSGIAAAKALYTAGIPFDCFEKGSTIGGNWVYDNPNGQSACYETLEINTSCPRMAYSDFAMPPDYPPYARHDQVHAYFESYVDHFGFRHTITFDTTVENVRREHDGTWSVRTNGPTGEHTKTYDAVLVANGHHWDARWPEPTYPGTFSGTQIHAHDYRNADQLADRDVVVVGMGNSALDIAVEASKVARSTTLSVRRSQWVLRKMLFGRAADQVALPGWMPWWVTGARLRLGAVASGSLTRYGLPRPTHKPSQSHPVQSEQLRARLDAGAIIPRPGIDRFDGNTVVFTDGHSTRADLIVWAIGYRVSFPFLDPDLIRARDNDLPLWKRTVHPDLPGLYFIGLLQPVGAVMPLAEAQCAWIADILTGRYLPPSDARIRKQMATEHNRNKKQFYTSPRHTMEVDFDHYLWDLTRERKRGAHRAHALR
;
A
#
# COMPACT_ATOMS: atom_id res chain seq x y z
N MET A 1 -21.50 22.73 12.80
CA MET A 1 -21.43 21.79 11.65
C MET A 1 -20.17 22.14 10.85
N VAL A 2 -19.02 21.58 11.24
CA VAL A 2 -17.75 21.83 10.55
C VAL A 2 -17.53 20.62 9.64
N ILE A 3 -17.82 20.81 8.36
CA ILE A 3 -17.41 19.90 7.29
C ILE A 3 -15.89 20.05 7.18
N VAL A 4 -15.14 19.13 7.79
CA VAL A 4 -13.71 18.98 7.49
C VAL A 4 -13.63 18.34 6.10
N ALA A 5 -13.68 19.18 5.08
CA ALA A 5 -13.30 18.78 3.74
C ALA A 5 -11.80 18.52 3.76
N TYR A 6 -11.38 17.25 3.68
CA TYR A 6 -10.03 16.85 3.34
C TYR A 6 -9.75 17.11 1.84
N LEU A 7 -10.09 18.30 1.40
CA LEU A 7 -9.59 18.90 0.18
C LEU A 7 -8.53 19.86 0.66
N VAL A 8 -7.27 19.57 0.42
CA VAL A 8 -6.22 20.59 0.47
C VAL A 8 -6.72 21.70 -0.44
N LYS A 9 -7.07 22.86 0.13
CA LYS A 9 -7.55 23.99 -0.66
C LYS A 9 -6.41 24.40 -1.60
N PRO A 10 -6.65 24.55 -2.91
CA PRO A 10 -5.65 25.09 -3.81
C PRO A 10 -5.18 26.43 -3.24
N GLY A 11 -3.88 26.58 -2.99
CA GLY A 11 -3.30 27.82 -2.46
C GLY A 11 -2.88 27.81 -0.98
N HIS A 12 -2.97 26.67 -0.25
CA HIS A 12 -2.34 26.59 1.06
C HIS A 12 -0.83 26.56 0.90
N ARG A 13 -0.15 27.64 1.33
CA ARG A 13 1.29 27.58 1.64
C ARG A 13 1.48 26.51 2.71
N ALA A 14 2.54 25.69 2.56
CA ALA A 14 2.95 24.78 3.61
C ALA A 14 3.00 25.53 4.96
N PRO A 15 2.50 24.97 6.06
CA PRO A 15 2.57 25.63 7.36
C PRO A 15 4.03 25.98 7.65
N PRO A 16 4.30 27.11 8.34
CA PRO A 16 5.66 27.51 8.66
C PRO A 16 6.35 26.38 9.43
N VAL A 17 7.64 26.15 9.13
CA VAL A 17 8.49 25.24 9.89
C VAL A 17 8.36 25.56 11.37
N ARG A 18 7.76 24.65 12.13
CA ARG A 18 7.70 24.82 13.60
C ARG A 18 9.07 24.54 14.16
N SER A 19 9.50 25.36 15.13
CA SER A 19 10.69 25.04 15.93
C SER A 19 10.58 23.64 16.48
N PRO A 20 11.69 22.86 16.54
CA PRO A 20 11.68 21.53 17.10
C PRO A 20 11.04 21.55 18.50
N VAL A 21 10.06 20.68 18.69
CA VAL A 21 9.51 20.46 20.04
C VAL A 21 10.60 19.76 20.86
N PRO A 22 10.96 20.25 22.05
CA PRO A 22 11.91 19.54 22.91
C PRO A 22 11.44 18.10 23.16
N VAL A 23 12.39 17.15 23.11
CA VAL A 23 12.10 15.75 23.40
C VAL A 23 11.77 15.61 24.89
N ASP A 24 10.59 15.07 25.18
CA ASP A 24 10.18 14.76 26.54
C ASP A 24 10.58 13.31 26.87
N THR A 25 11.64 13.16 27.64
CA THR A 25 12.18 11.86 28.07
C THR A 25 11.28 11.09 29.05
N ALA A 26 10.21 11.71 29.56
CA ALA A 26 9.20 11.03 30.38
C ALA A 26 8.17 10.28 29.48
N LEU A 27 8.14 10.58 28.19
CA LEU A 27 7.31 9.85 27.23
C LEU A 27 7.94 8.52 26.80
N PRO A 28 7.11 7.55 26.34
CA PRO A 28 7.60 6.26 25.86
C PRO A 28 8.64 6.40 24.74
N ARG A 29 9.72 5.62 24.81
CA ARG A 29 10.69 5.52 23.72
C ARG A 29 10.20 4.59 22.62
N VAL A 30 10.27 5.03 21.38
CA VAL A 30 9.66 4.36 20.23
C VAL A 30 10.70 3.93 19.20
N CYS A 31 10.55 2.72 18.65
CA CYS A 31 11.24 2.29 17.43
C CYS A 31 10.31 2.38 16.24
N VAL A 32 10.74 3.01 15.14
CA VAL A 32 10.04 3.00 13.83
C VAL A 32 10.84 2.14 12.86
N ILE A 33 10.18 1.17 12.22
CA ILE A 33 10.80 0.25 11.26
C ILE A 33 10.40 0.61 9.83
N GLY A 34 11.34 1.17 9.08
CA GLY A 34 11.17 1.63 7.69
C GLY A 34 10.90 3.13 7.58
N ALA A 35 11.46 3.76 6.53
CA ALA A 35 11.28 5.17 6.20
C ALA A 35 10.64 5.37 4.81
N GLY A 36 9.75 4.47 4.40
CA GLY A 36 8.81 4.68 3.30
C GLY A 36 7.72 5.68 3.67
N SER A 37 6.71 5.86 2.82
CA SER A 37 5.60 6.80 3.05
C SER A 37 4.94 6.70 4.44
N SER A 38 4.80 5.49 4.96
CA SER A 38 4.23 5.25 6.31
C SER A 38 5.20 5.60 7.42
N GLY A 39 6.49 5.27 7.24
CA GLY A 39 7.52 5.52 8.25
C GLY A 39 7.86 6.99 8.41
N ILE A 40 7.96 7.76 7.33
CA ILE A 40 8.17 9.22 7.43
C ILE A 40 6.97 9.94 8.07
N ALA A 41 5.74 9.46 7.84
CA ALA A 41 4.56 9.96 8.54
C ALA A 41 4.61 9.64 10.04
N ALA A 42 5.11 8.45 10.43
CA ALA A 42 5.31 8.06 11.82
C ALA A 42 6.40 8.93 12.47
N ALA A 43 7.56 9.04 11.84
CA ALA A 43 8.67 9.88 12.34
C ALA A 43 8.23 11.34 12.55
N LYS A 44 7.51 11.93 11.58
CA LYS A 44 6.97 13.28 11.72
C LYS A 44 5.99 13.40 12.89
N ALA A 45 5.08 12.44 13.05
CA ALA A 45 4.09 12.50 14.14
C ALA A 45 4.75 12.41 15.51
N LEU A 46 5.75 11.54 15.68
CA LEU A 46 6.53 11.41 16.91
C LEU A 46 7.38 12.66 17.18
N TYR A 47 8.09 13.14 16.17
CA TYR A 47 8.91 14.36 16.24
C TYR A 47 8.10 15.59 16.65
N THR A 48 6.94 15.81 16.03
CA THR A 48 6.07 16.94 16.36
C THR A 48 5.36 16.79 17.70
N ALA A 49 5.29 15.57 18.26
CA ALA A 49 4.76 15.31 19.59
C ALA A 49 5.82 15.34 20.71
N GLY A 50 7.11 15.52 20.38
CA GLY A 50 8.21 15.49 21.32
C GLY A 50 8.51 14.10 21.90
N ILE A 51 8.02 13.04 21.25
CA ILE A 51 8.23 11.64 21.69
C ILE A 51 9.64 11.20 21.29
N PRO A 52 10.45 10.62 22.20
CA PRO A 52 11.77 10.07 21.86
C PRO A 52 11.63 8.83 20.97
N PHE A 53 12.33 8.81 19.83
CA PHE A 53 12.30 7.67 18.93
C PHE A 53 13.59 7.50 18.12
N ASP A 54 13.82 6.28 17.65
CA ASP A 54 14.79 5.94 16.61
C ASP A 54 14.00 5.41 15.40
N CYS A 55 14.33 5.86 14.18
CA CYS A 55 13.76 5.35 12.94
C CYS A 55 14.86 4.66 12.14
N PHE A 56 14.66 3.38 11.77
CA PHE A 56 15.63 2.59 11.03
C PHE A 56 15.12 2.31 9.62
N GLU A 57 15.96 2.64 8.62
CA GLU A 57 15.70 2.36 7.21
C GLU A 57 16.80 1.43 6.66
N LYS A 58 16.37 0.35 6.02
CA LYS A 58 17.29 -0.62 5.40
C LYS A 58 18.01 -0.04 4.18
N GLY A 59 17.39 0.90 3.47
CA GLY A 59 17.96 1.58 2.31
C GLY A 59 18.80 2.79 2.71
N SER A 60 19.51 3.34 1.71
CA SER A 60 20.35 4.53 1.84
C SER A 60 19.56 5.84 1.74
N THR A 61 18.25 5.78 1.48
CA THR A 61 17.38 6.94 1.34
C THR A 61 15.96 6.64 1.81
N ILE A 62 15.18 7.69 2.08
CA ILE A 62 13.74 7.56 2.34
C ILE A 62 12.98 7.21 1.07
N GLY A 63 11.72 6.79 1.21
CA GLY A 63 10.80 6.62 0.07
C GLY A 63 10.30 5.20 -0.14
N GLY A 64 11.01 4.19 0.37
CA GLY A 64 10.59 2.79 0.32
C GLY A 64 10.30 2.32 -1.11
N ASN A 65 9.06 1.92 -1.40
CA ASN A 65 8.66 1.41 -2.72
C ASN A 65 8.66 2.47 -3.85
N TRP A 66 8.89 3.74 -3.55
CA TRP A 66 8.94 4.82 -4.55
C TRP A 66 10.36 5.15 -5.01
N VAL A 67 11.36 4.46 -4.45
CA VAL A 67 12.76 4.58 -4.88
C VAL A 67 13.00 3.59 -6.01
N TYR A 68 13.24 4.13 -7.23
CA TYR A 68 13.57 3.32 -8.39
C TYR A 68 14.91 2.62 -8.18
N ASP A 69 14.96 1.33 -8.53
CA ASP A 69 16.17 0.48 -8.45
C ASP A 69 16.89 0.55 -7.09
N ASN A 70 16.12 0.55 -6.00
CA ASN A 70 16.67 0.60 -4.66
C ASN A 70 17.55 -0.63 -4.37
N PRO A 71 18.85 -0.45 -4.07
CA PRO A 71 19.80 -1.56 -3.87
C PRO A 71 19.45 -2.45 -2.67
N ASN A 72 18.57 -2.00 -1.76
CA ASN A 72 18.08 -2.84 -0.65
C ASN A 72 17.17 -4.01 -1.11
N GLY A 73 16.79 -4.06 -2.39
CA GLY A 73 15.98 -5.13 -2.99
C GLY A 73 14.51 -5.15 -2.58
N GLN A 74 14.00 -4.14 -1.87
CA GLN A 74 12.62 -4.13 -1.38
C GLN A 74 11.67 -3.28 -2.23
N SER A 75 12.18 -2.46 -3.15
CA SER A 75 11.35 -1.66 -4.03
C SER A 75 10.89 -2.44 -5.25
N ALA A 76 9.59 -2.41 -5.51
CA ALA A 76 8.98 -2.91 -6.75
C ALA A 76 8.73 -1.77 -7.77
N CYS A 77 9.44 -0.65 -7.62
CA CYS A 77 9.32 0.50 -8.51
C CYS A 77 9.90 0.16 -9.89
N TYR A 78 9.18 0.54 -10.93
CA TYR A 78 9.62 0.50 -12.32
C TYR A 78 9.58 1.90 -12.93
N GLU A 79 10.33 2.10 -14.00
CA GLU A 79 10.62 3.42 -14.60
C GLU A 79 9.38 4.26 -14.89
N THR A 80 8.29 3.64 -15.34
CA THR A 80 7.05 4.33 -15.73
C THR A 80 5.99 4.33 -14.63
N LEU A 81 6.33 3.89 -13.40
CA LEU A 81 5.38 3.83 -12.29
C LEU A 81 4.80 5.19 -11.97
N GLU A 82 3.48 5.27 -11.96
CA GLU A 82 2.69 6.43 -11.53
C GLU A 82 1.78 6.05 -10.36
N ILE A 83 1.40 7.04 -9.55
CA ILE A 83 0.34 6.85 -8.55
C ILE A 83 -1.00 6.52 -9.23
N ASN A 84 -1.83 5.74 -8.51
CA ASN A 84 -3.18 5.36 -8.97
C ASN A 84 -4.29 6.18 -8.31
N THR A 85 -3.92 7.14 -7.48
CA THR A 85 -4.82 8.10 -6.83
C THR A 85 -4.28 9.49 -7.14
N SER A 86 -5.14 10.45 -7.46
CA SER A 86 -4.70 11.80 -7.86
C SER A 86 -3.88 12.50 -6.76
N CYS A 87 -2.93 13.36 -7.16
CA CYS A 87 -2.05 14.09 -6.26
C CYS A 87 -2.78 14.75 -5.08
N PRO A 88 -3.93 15.45 -5.27
CA PRO A 88 -4.65 16.07 -4.15
C PRO A 88 -5.22 15.07 -3.12
N ARG A 89 -5.48 13.82 -3.55
CA ARG A 89 -5.99 12.77 -2.66
C ARG A 89 -4.87 11.90 -2.07
N MET A 90 -3.70 11.92 -2.69
CA MET A 90 -2.54 11.15 -2.25
C MET A 90 -1.69 11.91 -1.22
N ALA A 91 -1.65 13.24 -1.29
CA ALA A 91 -0.82 14.09 -0.43
C ALA A 91 -1.15 13.92 1.07
N TYR A 92 -0.15 14.14 1.93
CA TYR A 92 -0.38 14.31 3.36
C TYR A 92 -1.27 15.52 3.64
N SER A 93 -2.02 15.48 4.74
CA SER A 93 -3.06 16.47 5.01
C SER A 93 -2.52 17.89 5.24
N ASP A 94 -1.27 18.00 5.68
CA ASP A 94 -0.60 19.26 6.02
C ASP A 94 0.56 19.62 5.07
N PHE A 95 0.75 18.83 3.99
CA PHE A 95 1.79 19.09 2.99
C PHE A 95 1.28 18.71 1.60
N ALA A 96 0.88 19.70 0.81
CA ALA A 96 0.37 19.47 -0.54
C ALA A 96 1.49 19.08 -1.51
N MET A 97 1.17 18.23 -2.49
CA MET A 97 2.07 18.03 -3.63
C MET A 97 2.19 19.32 -4.48
N PRO A 98 3.32 19.54 -5.14
CA PRO A 98 3.50 20.69 -6.02
C PRO A 98 2.38 20.84 -7.06
N PRO A 99 1.87 22.06 -7.31
CA PRO A 99 0.73 22.30 -8.19
C PRO A 99 1.04 22.07 -9.69
N ASP A 100 2.30 22.02 -10.06
CA ASP A 100 2.82 21.72 -11.39
C ASP A 100 2.96 20.23 -11.67
N TYR A 101 2.73 19.37 -10.67
CA TYR A 101 2.70 17.93 -10.89
C TYR A 101 1.50 17.53 -11.75
N PRO A 102 1.65 16.49 -12.59
CA PRO A 102 0.52 15.92 -13.31
C PRO A 102 -0.53 15.39 -12.33
N PRO A 103 -1.79 15.18 -12.76
CA PRO A 103 -2.83 14.63 -11.90
C PRO A 103 -2.43 13.32 -11.21
N TYR A 104 -1.58 12.52 -11.84
CA TYR A 104 -0.99 11.29 -11.35
C TYR A 104 0.53 11.40 -11.46
N ALA A 105 1.19 11.68 -10.34
CA ALA A 105 2.63 11.89 -10.30
C ALA A 105 3.40 10.57 -10.54
N ARG A 106 4.55 10.68 -11.21
CA ARG A 106 5.50 9.58 -11.39
C ARG A 106 6.24 9.29 -10.09
N HIS A 107 6.87 8.12 -10.03
CA HIS A 107 7.62 7.68 -8.84
C HIS A 107 8.70 8.66 -8.40
N ASP A 108 9.44 9.27 -9.34
CA ASP A 108 10.48 10.24 -9.07
C ASP A 108 9.93 11.54 -8.46
N GLN A 109 8.77 12.00 -8.93
CA GLN A 109 8.06 13.13 -8.34
C GLN A 109 7.52 12.82 -6.93
N VAL A 110 7.02 11.59 -6.72
CA VAL A 110 6.58 11.14 -5.39
C VAL A 110 7.77 11.04 -4.42
N HIS A 111 8.92 10.54 -4.89
CA HIS A 111 10.14 10.49 -4.09
C HIS A 111 10.62 11.90 -3.73
N ALA A 112 10.68 12.82 -4.69
CA ALA A 112 11.02 14.22 -4.45
C ALA A 112 10.05 14.93 -3.48
N TYR A 113 8.76 14.57 -3.53
CA TYR A 113 7.77 15.04 -2.58
C TYR A 113 8.07 14.56 -1.15
N PHE A 114 8.50 13.32 -0.96
CA PHE A 114 8.90 12.80 0.36
C PHE A 114 10.16 13.49 0.89
N GLU A 115 11.16 13.69 0.04
CA GLU A 115 12.37 14.44 0.38
C GLU A 115 11.99 15.83 0.89
N SER A 116 11.17 16.53 0.13
CA SER A 116 10.67 17.87 0.49
C SER A 116 9.86 17.87 1.79
N TYR A 117 9.06 16.82 2.03
CA TYR A 117 8.29 16.66 3.28
C TYR A 117 9.20 16.51 4.49
N VAL A 118 10.18 15.61 4.41
CA VAL A 118 11.12 15.35 5.52
C VAL A 118 11.94 16.59 5.83
N ASP A 119 12.42 17.31 4.81
CA ASP A 119 13.21 18.53 4.97
C ASP A 119 12.38 19.69 5.51
N HIS A 120 11.13 19.85 5.02
CA HIS A 120 10.22 20.88 5.51
C HIS A 120 9.94 20.77 7.00
N PHE A 121 9.72 19.54 7.50
CA PHE A 121 9.46 19.30 8.92
C PHE A 121 10.73 19.09 9.76
N GLY A 122 11.91 18.98 9.13
CA GLY A 122 13.23 19.02 9.78
C GLY A 122 13.62 17.78 10.58
N PHE A 123 13.00 16.63 10.35
CA PHE A 123 13.25 15.41 11.15
C PHE A 123 14.18 14.37 10.48
N ARG A 124 14.85 14.70 9.36
CA ARG A 124 15.75 13.77 8.66
C ARG A 124 16.82 13.16 9.56
N HIS A 125 17.35 13.94 10.49
CA HIS A 125 18.38 13.53 11.43
C HIS A 125 17.94 12.42 12.41
N THR A 126 16.66 12.11 12.50
CA THR A 126 16.11 11.03 13.33
C THR A 126 16.06 9.68 12.60
N ILE A 127 16.41 9.65 11.31
CA ILE A 127 16.37 8.44 10.48
C ILE A 127 17.80 7.91 10.34
N THR A 128 18.00 6.65 10.73
CA THR A 128 19.26 5.92 10.53
C THR A 128 19.12 5.02 9.32
N PHE A 129 19.88 5.37 8.27
CA PHE A 129 19.90 4.65 6.99
C PHE A 129 20.84 3.44 7.03
N ASP A 130 20.77 2.61 5.96
CA ASP A 130 21.58 1.41 5.77
C ASP A 130 21.56 0.48 6.99
N THR A 131 20.43 0.49 7.72
CA THR A 131 20.30 -0.22 8.99
C THR A 131 19.07 -1.14 8.95
N THR A 132 19.32 -2.43 8.95
CA THR A 132 18.28 -3.45 8.95
C THR A 132 17.85 -3.79 10.37
N VAL A 133 16.56 -3.79 10.64
CA VAL A 133 15.99 -4.42 11.83
C VAL A 133 15.89 -5.92 11.57
N GLU A 134 16.63 -6.72 12.35
CA GLU A 134 16.72 -8.17 12.17
C GLU A 134 15.83 -8.95 13.13
N ASN A 135 15.61 -8.42 14.32
CA ASN A 135 14.79 -9.09 15.31
C ASN A 135 14.07 -8.09 16.23
N VAL A 136 12.82 -8.37 16.51
CA VAL A 136 11.99 -7.64 17.48
C VAL A 136 11.34 -8.66 18.40
N ARG A 137 11.64 -8.57 19.68
CA ARG A 137 11.17 -9.50 20.70
C ARG A 137 10.50 -8.75 21.84
N ARG A 138 9.40 -9.29 22.34
CA ARG A 138 8.76 -8.79 23.55
C ARG A 138 9.48 -9.33 24.77
N GLU A 139 9.85 -8.45 25.70
CA GLU A 139 10.48 -8.79 26.96
C GLU A 139 9.42 -9.08 28.05
N HIS A 140 9.87 -9.69 29.16
CA HIS A 140 8.98 -10.05 30.28
C HIS A 140 8.36 -8.85 30.98
N ASP A 141 9.04 -7.71 30.98
CA ASP A 141 8.55 -6.45 31.55
C ASP A 141 7.56 -5.70 30.64
N GLY A 142 7.29 -6.28 29.45
CA GLY A 142 6.37 -5.72 28.46
C GLY A 142 7.02 -4.76 27.45
N THR A 143 8.30 -4.45 27.59
CA THR A 143 9.07 -3.67 26.60
C THR A 143 9.43 -4.49 25.37
N TRP A 144 10.04 -3.86 24.36
CA TRP A 144 10.43 -4.46 23.09
C TRP A 144 11.94 -4.35 22.89
N SER A 145 12.62 -5.47 22.81
CA SER A 145 14.03 -5.55 22.40
C SER A 145 14.10 -5.56 20.89
N VAL A 146 14.85 -4.61 20.31
CA VAL A 146 15.05 -4.48 18.86
C VAL A 146 16.50 -4.62 18.52
N ARG A 147 16.84 -5.65 17.74
CA ARG A 147 18.18 -5.87 17.19
C ARG A 147 18.27 -5.31 15.77
N THR A 148 19.28 -4.49 15.55
CA THR A 148 19.57 -3.86 14.26
C THR A 148 20.96 -4.21 13.80
N ASN A 149 21.19 -4.23 12.50
CA ASN A 149 22.50 -4.40 11.89
C ASN A 149 22.70 -3.32 10.82
N GLY A 150 23.78 -2.58 10.91
CA GLY A 150 24.06 -1.45 10.04
C GLY A 150 25.57 -1.21 9.89
N PRO A 151 26.00 -0.08 9.32
CA PRO A 151 27.40 0.24 9.07
C PRO A 151 28.30 0.20 10.32
N THR A 152 27.73 0.41 11.50
CA THR A 152 28.44 0.36 12.79
C THR A 152 28.36 -0.99 13.49
N GLY A 153 27.83 -2.02 12.80
CA GLY A 153 27.64 -3.37 13.32
C GLY A 153 26.28 -3.61 13.96
N GLU A 154 26.18 -4.69 14.72
CA GLU A 154 24.94 -5.06 15.43
C GLU A 154 24.76 -4.26 16.71
N HIS A 155 23.52 -3.81 16.93
CA HIS A 155 23.11 -3.14 18.15
C HIS A 155 21.78 -3.70 18.62
N THR A 156 21.59 -3.76 19.94
CA THR A 156 20.31 -4.10 20.57
C THR A 156 19.90 -2.97 21.51
N LYS A 157 18.67 -2.47 21.33
CA LYS A 157 18.08 -1.44 22.17
C LYS A 157 16.68 -1.84 22.63
N THR A 158 16.27 -1.32 23.78
CA THR A 158 14.93 -1.54 24.34
C THR A 158 14.05 -0.33 24.12
N TYR A 159 12.77 -0.58 23.77
CA TYR A 159 11.75 0.41 23.47
C TYR A 159 10.44 0.07 24.18
N ASP A 160 9.67 1.10 24.52
CA ASP A 160 8.32 0.93 25.06
C ASP A 160 7.30 0.61 23.95
N ALA A 161 7.60 1.02 22.72
CA ALA A 161 6.74 0.77 21.58
C ALA A 161 7.52 0.58 20.28
N VAL A 162 6.93 -0.21 19.34
CA VAL A 162 7.44 -0.44 17.98
C VAL A 162 6.36 -0.12 16.98
N LEU A 163 6.66 0.73 16.00
CA LEU A 163 5.83 1.07 14.86
C LEU A 163 6.36 0.37 13.61
N VAL A 164 5.66 -0.65 13.16
CA VAL A 164 6.01 -1.44 11.98
C VAL A 164 5.48 -0.73 10.73
N ALA A 165 6.40 -0.14 9.96
CA ALA A 165 6.13 0.59 8.72
C ALA A 165 6.92 0.04 7.53
N ASN A 166 7.22 -1.28 7.56
CA ASN A 166 8.09 -1.99 6.59
C ASN A 166 7.47 -2.19 5.20
N GLY A 167 6.21 -1.77 4.98
CA GLY A 167 5.48 -1.98 3.73
C GLY A 167 5.09 -3.44 3.51
N HIS A 168 4.35 -3.70 2.41
CA HIS A 168 3.83 -5.03 2.08
C HIS A 168 3.88 -5.37 0.57
N HIS A 169 4.65 -4.62 -0.24
CA HIS A 169 4.83 -4.88 -1.68
C HIS A 169 6.28 -5.26 -2.02
N TRP A 170 6.89 -6.15 -1.22
CA TRP A 170 8.29 -6.55 -1.40
C TRP A 170 8.50 -8.08 -1.34
N ASP A 171 7.66 -8.85 -0.62
CA ASP A 171 7.71 -10.31 -0.58
C ASP A 171 6.88 -10.88 -1.73
N ALA A 172 7.53 -11.17 -2.84
CA ALA A 172 6.92 -11.59 -4.09
C ALA A 172 6.18 -12.93 -3.96
N ARG A 173 4.92 -12.97 -4.41
CA ARG A 173 4.14 -14.21 -4.45
C ARG A 173 4.41 -14.95 -5.74
N TRP A 174 4.86 -16.19 -5.63
CA TRP A 174 5.00 -17.11 -6.75
C TRP A 174 3.81 -18.07 -6.84
N PRO A 175 3.61 -18.73 -8.01
CA PRO A 175 2.55 -19.75 -8.14
C PRO A 175 2.77 -20.91 -7.15
N GLU A 176 1.71 -21.25 -6.40
CA GLU A 176 1.72 -22.36 -5.46
C GLU A 176 0.35 -23.06 -5.50
N PRO A 177 0.28 -24.37 -5.88
CA PRO A 177 1.40 -25.17 -6.43
C PRO A 177 1.93 -24.60 -7.76
N THR A 178 3.13 -25.01 -8.15
CA THR A 178 3.68 -24.71 -9.48
C THR A 178 2.86 -25.38 -10.57
N TYR A 179 2.86 -24.79 -11.77
CA TYR A 179 2.18 -25.39 -12.91
C TYR A 179 2.89 -26.67 -13.38
N PRO A 180 2.12 -27.68 -13.90
CA PRO A 180 2.71 -28.89 -14.47
C PRO A 180 3.67 -28.58 -15.64
N GLY A 181 4.66 -29.44 -15.82
CA GLY A 181 5.66 -29.31 -16.88
C GLY A 181 6.81 -28.39 -16.51
N THR A 182 7.69 -28.16 -17.47
CA THR A 182 8.87 -27.32 -17.28
C THR A 182 8.87 -26.18 -18.29
N PHE A 183 9.09 -24.96 -17.82
CA PHE A 183 9.30 -23.79 -18.66
C PHE A 183 10.81 -23.55 -18.82
N SER A 184 11.28 -23.52 -20.08
CA SER A 184 12.70 -23.37 -20.42
C SER A 184 13.13 -21.92 -20.59
N GLY A 185 12.18 -20.97 -20.68
CA GLY A 185 12.45 -19.54 -20.77
C GLY A 185 12.73 -18.88 -19.42
N THR A 186 12.86 -17.57 -19.44
CA THR A 186 13.08 -16.76 -18.24
C THR A 186 11.77 -16.52 -17.51
N GLN A 187 11.79 -16.55 -16.18
CA GLN A 187 10.68 -16.17 -15.33
C GLN A 187 11.13 -15.08 -14.35
N ILE A 188 10.40 -13.96 -14.31
CA ILE A 188 10.61 -12.90 -13.33
C ILE A 188 9.29 -12.59 -12.62
N HIS A 189 9.39 -12.08 -11.40
CA HIS A 189 8.23 -11.46 -10.76
C HIS A 189 8.13 -9.97 -11.15
N ALA A 190 6.92 -9.39 -11.14
CA ALA A 190 6.73 -7.96 -11.36
C ALA A 190 7.52 -7.08 -10.37
N HIS A 191 7.95 -7.66 -9.24
CA HIS A 191 8.86 -7.02 -8.29
C HIS A 191 10.23 -6.72 -8.90
N ASP A 192 10.71 -7.58 -9.79
CA ASP A 192 12.05 -7.49 -10.42
C ASP A 192 12.00 -6.78 -11.79
N TYR A 193 10.79 -6.41 -12.23
CA TYR A 193 10.61 -5.61 -13.43
C TYR A 193 11.05 -4.15 -13.15
N ARG A 194 11.89 -3.60 -14.04
CA ARG A 194 12.41 -2.24 -13.93
C ARG A 194 12.02 -1.35 -15.09
N ASN A 195 12.20 -1.81 -16.33
CA ASN A 195 11.94 -1.02 -17.53
C ASN A 195 11.63 -1.90 -18.73
N ALA A 196 11.25 -1.27 -19.85
CA ALA A 196 10.85 -1.91 -21.08
C ALA A 196 11.97 -2.72 -21.76
N ASP A 197 13.25 -2.43 -21.51
CA ASP A 197 14.37 -3.15 -22.12
C ASP A 197 14.38 -4.63 -21.73
N GLN A 198 13.88 -4.96 -20.54
CA GLN A 198 13.72 -6.35 -20.11
C GLN A 198 12.74 -7.15 -20.97
N LEU A 199 11.86 -6.49 -21.72
CA LEU A 199 10.79 -7.07 -22.53
C LEU A 199 11.11 -7.04 -24.02
N ALA A 200 12.09 -6.24 -24.45
CA ALA A 200 12.37 -5.95 -25.86
C ALA A 200 12.70 -7.22 -26.64
N ASP A 201 12.14 -7.33 -27.86
CA ASP A 201 12.36 -8.40 -28.83
C ASP A 201 12.07 -9.83 -28.32
N ARG A 202 11.28 -9.98 -27.25
CA ARG A 202 10.89 -11.26 -26.64
C ARG A 202 9.42 -11.58 -26.88
N ASP A 203 9.10 -12.86 -26.86
CA ASP A 203 7.72 -13.33 -26.71
C ASP A 203 7.38 -13.33 -25.20
N VAL A 204 6.52 -12.39 -24.78
CA VAL A 204 6.26 -12.11 -23.36
C VAL A 204 4.88 -12.59 -22.96
N VAL A 205 4.81 -13.35 -21.86
CA VAL A 205 3.55 -13.69 -21.19
C VAL A 205 3.50 -12.96 -19.85
N VAL A 206 2.57 -12.03 -19.69
CA VAL A 206 2.30 -11.35 -18.41
C VAL A 206 1.15 -12.05 -17.70
N VAL A 207 1.37 -12.50 -16.48
CA VAL A 207 0.35 -13.25 -15.71
C VAL A 207 -0.21 -12.38 -14.60
N GLY A 208 -1.50 -12.08 -14.68
CA GLY A 208 -2.21 -11.28 -13.67
C GLY A 208 -3.19 -10.29 -14.28
N MET A 209 -3.89 -9.54 -13.40
CA MET A 209 -4.86 -8.51 -13.79
C MET A 209 -4.84 -7.33 -12.80
N GLY A 210 -3.76 -7.15 -12.06
CA GLY A 210 -3.52 -5.99 -11.19
C GLY A 210 -2.93 -4.82 -11.98
N ASN A 211 -2.71 -3.66 -11.31
CA ASN A 211 -2.12 -2.48 -11.96
C ASN A 211 -0.77 -2.83 -12.62
N SER A 212 0.17 -3.44 -11.89
CA SER A 212 1.48 -3.83 -12.45
C SER A 212 1.35 -4.76 -13.65
N ALA A 213 0.41 -5.72 -13.64
CA ALA A 213 0.19 -6.60 -14.78
C ALA A 213 -0.23 -5.81 -16.04
N LEU A 214 -1.12 -4.84 -15.86
CA LEU A 214 -1.63 -4.05 -16.99
C LEU A 214 -0.58 -3.06 -17.49
N ASP A 215 0.17 -2.43 -16.60
CA ASP A 215 1.23 -1.50 -16.97
C ASP A 215 2.33 -2.24 -17.74
N ILE A 216 2.82 -3.38 -17.21
CA ILE A 216 3.85 -4.20 -17.87
C ILE A 216 3.34 -4.76 -19.22
N ALA A 217 2.09 -5.21 -19.31
CA ALA A 217 1.53 -5.69 -20.58
C ALA A 217 1.42 -4.56 -21.63
N VAL A 218 1.06 -3.35 -21.18
CA VAL A 218 1.03 -2.16 -22.05
C VAL A 218 2.45 -1.81 -22.52
N GLU A 219 3.44 -1.85 -21.66
CA GLU A 219 4.84 -1.60 -22.05
C GLU A 219 5.37 -2.70 -22.96
N ALA A 220 5.15 -3.97 -22.63
CA ALA A 220 5.51 -5.10 -23.48
C ALA A 220 4.94 -4.94 -24.90
N SER A 221 3.67 -4.53 -25.01
CA SER A 221 3.02 -4.34 -26.30
C SER A 221 3.65 -3.27 -27.21
N LYS A 222 4.62 -2.51 -26.71
CA LYS A 222 5.33 -1.47 -27.47
C LYS A 222 6.69 -1.93 -27.98
N VAL A 223 7.31 -2.89 -27.29
CA VAL A 223 8.72 -3.27 -27.52
C VAL A 223 8.94 -4.78 -27.70
N ALA A 224 8.05 -5.61 -27.20
CA ALA A 224 8.13 -7.05 -27.32
C ALA A 224 7.74 -7.53 -28.74
N ARG A 225 8.22 -8.69 -29.12
CA ARG A 225 7.83 -9.36 -30.38
C ARG A 225 6.38 -9.78 -30.36
N SER A 226 5.93 -10.30 -29.22
CA SER A 226 4.53 -10.59 -28.95
C SER A 226 4.23 -10.41 -27.47
N THR A 227 2.98 -10.03 -27.15
CA THR A 227 2.53 -9.85 -25.75
C THR A 227 1.24 -10.62 -25.52
N THR A 228 1.30 -11.58 -24.61
CA THR A 228 0.13 -12.32 -24.11
C THR A 228 -0.18 -11.92 -22.68
N LEU A 229 -1.43 -11.58 -22.39
CA LEU A 229 -1.92 -11.31 -21.04
C LEU A 229 -2.75 -12.49 -20.54
N SER A 230 -2.19 -13.28 -19.60
CA SER A 230 -2.87 -14.43 -19.00
C SER A 230 -3.68 -14.01 -17.78
N VAL A 231 -5.01 -14.21 -17.86
CA VAL A 231 -5.97 -13.77 -16.84
C VAL A 231 -6.83 -14.91 -16.33
N ARG A 232 -6.52 -15.43 -15.14
CA ARG A 232 -7.35 -16.46 -14.49
C ARG A 232 -8.67 -15.90 -13.94
N ARG A 233 -8.62 -14.70 -13.35
CA ARG A 233 -9.77 -13.98 -12.77
C ARG A 233 -9.70 -12.53 -13.17
N SER A 234 -10.73 -12.04 -13.83
CA SER A 234 -10.79 -10.65 -14.29
C SER A 234 -11.10 -9.68 -13.14
N GLN A 235 -10.68 -8.44 -13.35
CA GLN A 235 -10.92 -7.29 -12.47
C GLN A 235 -11.67 -6.19 -13.21
N TRP A 236 -12.30 -5.30 -12.45
CA TRP A 236 -12.87 -4.09 -13.01
C TRP A 236 -11.74 -3.10 -13.33
N VAL A 237 -11.60 -2.77 -14.61
CA VAL A 237 -10.59 -1.81 -15.09
C VAL A 237 -11.27 -0.49 -15.40
N LEU A 238 -10.93 0.53 -14.61
CA LEU A 238 -11.48 1.88 -14.77
C LEU A 238 -10.48 2.78 -15.50
N ARG A 239 -11.00 3.85 -16.10
CA ARG A 239 -10.15 4.95 -16.60
C ARG A 239 -9.69 5.81 -15.43
N LYS A 240 -8.44 6.30 -15.48
CA LYS A 240 -7.91 7.27 -14.53
C LYS A 240 -8.61 8.64 -14.69
N MET A 241 -8.86 9.03 -15.95
CA MET A 241 -9.47 10.31 -16.29
C MET A 241 -10.91 10.13 -16.80
N LEU A 242 -11.82 10.96 -16.29
CA LEU A 242 -13.20 11.08 -16.75
C LEU A 242 -13.50 12.56 -17.05
N PHE A 243 -13.92 12.85 -18.27
CA PHE A 243 -14.24 14.24 -18.71
C PHE A 243 -13.11 15.25 -18.43
N GLY A 244 -11.85 14.86 -18.65
CA GLY A 244 -10.67 15.69 -18.46
C GLY A 244 -10.26 15.94 -16.99
N ARG A 245 -10.89 15.23 -16.03
CA ARG A 245 -10.58 15.32 -14.59
C ARG A 245 -10.25 13.94 -14.03
N ALA A 246 -9.43 13.91 -13.00
CA ALA A 246 -9.14 12.66 -12.29
C ALA A 246 -10.43 12.10 -11.65
N ALA A 247 -10.70 10.82 -11.91
CA ALA A 247 -11.97 10.18 -11.55
C ALA A 247 -12.21 10.08 -10.03
N ASP A 248 -11.16 10.20 -9.23
CA ASP A 248 -11.17 10.06 -7.77
C ASP A 248 -11.30 11.39 -7.00
N GLN A 249 -11.28 12.54 -7.70
CA GLN A 249 -11.35 13.86 -7.03
C GLN A 249 -12.70 14.16 -6.35
N VAL A 250 -13.74 13.40 -6.66
CA VAL A 250 -15.03 13.54 -5.98
C VAL A 250 -14.97 12.84 -4.63
N ALA A 251 -14.66 13.58 -3.56
CA ALA A 251 -14.71 13.07 -2.20
C ALA A 251 -16.18 12.86 -1.77
N LEU A 252 -16.42 11.72 -1.10
CA LEU A 252 -17.71 11.46 -0.46
C LEU A 252 -17.57 11.67 1.06
N PRO A 253 -18.59 12.23 1.74
CA PRO A 253 -18.57 12.27 3.19
C PRO A 253 -18.43 10.86 3.78
N GLY A 254 -17.48 10.65 4.71
CA GLY A 254 -17.17 9.33 5.26
C GLY A 254 -18.31 8.66 6.05
N TRP A 255 -19.37 9.42 6.40
CA TRP A 255 -20.59 8.88 7.00
C TRP A 255 -21.57 8.30 5.98
N MET A 256 -21.33 8.52 4.67
CA MET A 256 -22.22 8.01 3.63
C MET A 256 -22.21 6.47 3.61
N PRO A 257 -23.37 5.86 3.38
CA PRO A 257 -23.47 4.42 3.22
C PRO A 257 -22.65 3.94 2.02
N TRP A 258 -21.99 2.79 2.18
CA TRP A 258 -21.14 2.15 1.14
C TRP A 258 -21.82 1.98 -0.23
N TRP A 259 -23.14 1.83 -0.27
CA TRP A 259 -23.85 1.69 -1.54
C TRP A 259 -23.71 2.92 -2.44
N VAL A 260 -23.47 4.12 -1.89
CA VAL A 260 -23.21 5.35 -2.67
C VAL A 260 -21.88 5.25 -3.39
N THR A 261 -20.82 4.85 -2.68
CA THR A 261 -19.51 4.53 -3.30
C THR A 261 -19.68 3.44 -4.34
N GLY A 262 -20.46 2.41 -4.03
CA GLY A 262 -20.77 1.32 -4.98
C GLY A 262 -21.48 1.79 -6.25
N ALA A 263 -22.41 2.71 -6.14
CA ALA A 263 -23.11 3.30 -7.30
C ALA A 263 -22.11 4.10 -8.17
N ARG A 264 -21.26 4.92 -7.55
CA ARG A 264 -20.22 5.68 -8.25
C ARG A 264 -19.25 4.77 -9.02
N LEU A 265 -18.72 3.74 -8.35
CA LEU A 265 -17.82 2.78 -8.98
C LEU A 265 -18.49 2.00 -10.12
N ARG A 266 -19.79 1.67 -9.99
CA ARG A 266 -20.56 1.05 -11.04
C ARG A 266 -20.71 1.97 -12.26
N LEU A 267 -21.01 3.25 -12.06
CA LEU A 267 -21.08 4.24 -13.14
C LEU A 267 -19.72 4.38 -13.82
N GLY A 268 -18.62 4.45 -13.07
CA GLY A 268 -17.27 4.46 -13.61
C GLY A 268 -16.94 3.19 -14.43
N ALA A 269 -17.37 2.02 -13.97
CA ALA A 269 -17.18 0.76 -14.69
C ALA A 269 -17.98 0.73 -16.01
N VAL A 270 -19.22 1.21 -16.02
CA VAL A 270 -20.03 1.33 -17.24
C VAL A 270 -19.39 2.31 -18.21
N ALA A 271 -18.98 3.51 -17.75
CA ALA A 271 -18.32 4.52 -18.58
C ALA A 271 -16.98 4.04 -19.15
N SER A 272 -16.29 3.14 -18.43
CA SER A 272 -15.03 2.55 -18.90
C SER A 272 -15.21 1.45 -19.93
N GLY A 273 -16.41 0.88 -20.09
CA GLY A 273 -16.72 -0.20 -21.01
C GLY A 273 -16.26 -1.59 -20.56
N SER A 274 -16.85 -2.63 -21.13
CA SER A 274 -16.55 -4.04 -20.81
C SER A 274 -15.31 -4.52 -21.54
N LEU A 275 -14.51 -5.35 -20.87
CA LEU A 275 -13.36 -6.06 -21.47
C LEU A 275 -13.72 -7.45 -22.03
N THR A 276 -14.96 -7.90 -21.85
CA THR A 276 -15.40 -9.23 -22.37
C THR A 276 -15.37 -9.32 -23.87
N ARG A 277 -15.50 -8.20 -24.58
CA ARG A 277 -15.39 -8.16 -26.06
C ARG A 277 -14.02 -8.58 -26.58
N TYR A 278 -12.98 -8.56 -25.72
CA TYR A 278 -11.62 -9.02 -26.06
C TYR A 278 -11.34 -10.47 -25.63
N GLY A 279 -12.36 -11.22 -25.19
CA GLY A 279 -12.18 -12.58 -24.68
C GLY A 279 -11.78 -12.68 -23.21
N LEU A 280 -11.64 -11.54 -22.50
CA LEU A 280 -11.39 -11.56 -21.06
C LEU A 280 -12.64 -11.99 -20.29
N PRO A 281 -12.51 -12.82 -19.23
CA PRO A 281 -13.66 -13.25 -18.44
C PRO A 281 -14.33 -12.04 -17.76
N ARG A 282 -15.65 -12.12 -17.54
CA ARG A 282 -16.36 -11.10 -16.77
C ARG A 282 -15.94 -11.19 -15.31
N PRO A 283 -15.68 -10.05 -14.61
CA PRO A 283 -15.47 -10.06 -13.17
C PRO A 283 -16.65 -10.69 -12.43
N THR A 284 -16.38 -11.59 -11.49
CA THR A 284 -17.41 -12.33 -10.71
C THR A 284 -17.94 -11.53 -9.52
N HIS A 285 -17.36 -10.38 -9.24
CA HIS A 285 -17.69 -9.48 -8.13
C HIS A 285 -18.17 -8.13 -8.63
N LYS A 286 -18.82 -7.35 -7.75
CA LYS A 286 -19.26 -5.97 -8.06
C LYS A 286 -18.06 -5.02 -8.06
N PRO A 287 -18.11 -3.88 -8.83
CA PRO A 287 -17.01 -2.89 -8.84
C PRO A 287 -16.61 -2.37 -7.46
N SER A 288 -17.54 -2.33 -6.50
CA SER A 288 -17.29 -1.90 -5.12
C SER A 288 -16.75 -2.99 -4.20
N GLN A 289 -16.64 -4.23 -4.65
CA GLN A 289 -16.19 -5.35 -3.81
C GLN A 289 -14.68 -5.61 -3.90
N SER A 290 -13.96 -4.85 -4.70
CA SER A 290 -12.50 -4.91 -4.80
C SER A 290 -11.94 -3.53 -5.13
N HIS A 291 -10.67 -3.33 -4.86
CA HIS A 291 -9.94 -2.17 -5.38
C HIS A 291 -9.91 -2.25 -6.91
N PRO A 292 -10.55 -1.32 -7.65
CA PRO A 292 -10.55 -1.35 -9.10
C PRO A 292 -9.15 -1.09 -9.63
N VAL A 293 -8.81 -1.79 -10.70
CA VAL A 293 -7.57 -1.55 -11.45
C VAL A 293 -7.78 -0.37 -12.38
N GLN A 294 -6.73 0.39 -12.65
CA GLN A 294 -6.81 1.56 -13.55
C GLN A 294 -5.81 1.41 -14.69
N SER A 295 -6.26 1.65 -15.91
CA SER A 295 -5.41 1.73 -17.10
C SER A 295 -6.06 2.56 -18.20
N GLU A 296 -5.34 3.55 -18.70
CA GLU A 296 -5.77 4.36 -19.85
C GLU A 296 -5.48 3.67 -21.18
N GLN A 297 -4.34 3.00 -21.28
CA GLN A 297 -3.83 2.51 -22.57
C GLN A 297 -4.25 1.06 -22.90
N LEU A 298 -4.64 0.25 -21.90
CA LEU A 298 -4.95 -1.16 -22.10
C LEU A 298 -5.94 -1.40 -23.25
N ARG A 299 -7.05 -0.64 -23.29
CA ARG A 299 -8.10 -0.82 -24.30
C ARG A 299 -7.60 -0.56 -25.70
N ALA A 300 -6.84 0.52 -25.87
CA ALA A 300 -6.26 0.85 -27.19
C ALA A 300 -5.28 -0.24 -27.67
N ARG A 301 -4.52 -0.86 -26.77
CA ARG A 301 -3.60 -1.95 -27.09
C ARG A 301 -4.33 -3.26 -27.41
N LEU A 302 -5.46 -3.53 -26.73
CA LEU A 302 -6.33 -4.66 -27.04
C LEU A 302 -7.07 -4.45 -28.38
N ASP A 303 -7.57 -3.25 -28.66
CA ASP A 303 -8.21 -2.90 -29.93
C ASP A 303 -7.25 -3.05 -31.13
N ALA A 304 -5.97 -2.70 -30.92
CA ALA A 304 -4.91 -2.87 -31.92
C ALA A 304 -4.41 -4.32 -32.08
N GLY A 305 -4.89 -5.26 -31.25
CA GLY A 305 -4.38 -6.64 -31.22
C GLY A 305 -2.95 -6.77 -30.72
N ALA A 306 -2.36 -5.70 -30.14
CA ALA A 306 -1.00 -5.68 -29.64
C ALA A 306 -0.84 -6.41 -28.28
N ILE A 307 -1.95 -6.66 -27.59
CA ILE A 307 -2.02 -7.54 -26.41
C ILE A 307 -3.04 -8.63 -26.72
N ILE A 308 -2.63 -9.89 -26.62
CA ILE A 308 -3.46 -11.06 -26.83
C ILE A 308 -3.91 -11.59 -25.46
N PRO A 309 -5.18 -11.44 -25.07
CA PRO A 309 -5.66 -11.99 -23.80
C PRO A 309 -5.83 -13.51 -23.91
N ARG A 310 -5.48 -14.21 -22.84
CA ARG A 310 -5.65 -15.65 -22.66
C ARG A 310 -6.18 -15.94 -21.24
N PRO A 311 -6.87 -17.07 -21.02
CA PRO A 311 -7.25 -17.50 -19.68
C PRO A 311 -6.03 -17.89 -18.85
N GLY A 312 -6.24 -18.55 -17.70
CA GLY A 312 -5.15 -19.03 -16.85
C GLY A 312 -4.26 -20.05 -17.54
N ILE A 313 -3.02 -20.14 -17.11
CA ILE A 313 -2.07 -21.17 -17.54
C ILE A 313 -2.57 -22.55 -17.06
N ASP A 314 -2.45 -23.55 -17.90
CA ASP A 314 -2.69 -24.96 -17.59
C ASP A 314 -1.37 -25.67 -17.27
N ARG A 315 -0.40 -25.62 -18.20
CA ARG A 315 0.90 -26.26 -18.07
C ARG A 315 1.96 -25.60 -18.93
N PHE A 316 3.19 -26.02 -18.74
CA PHE A 316 4.33 -25.66 -19.56
C PHE A 316 4.82 -26.86 -20.41
N ASP A 317 5.35 -26.56 -21.60
CA ASP A 317 5.99 -27.53 -22.48
C ASP A 317 7.19 -26.85 -23.16
N GLY A 318 8.36 -26.94 -22.51
CA GLY A 318 9.56 -26.21 -22.93
C GLY A 318 9.31 -24.70 -22.99
N ASN A 319 9.47 -24.08 -24.15
CA ASN A 319 9.21 -22.65 -24.35
C ASN A 319 7.73 -22.35 -24.68
N THR A 320 6.84 -23.32 -24.53
CA THR A 320 5.43 -23.15 -24.81
C THR A 320 4.61 -23.06 -23.55
N VAL A 321 3.76 -22.05 -23.45
CA VAL A 321 2.76 -21.88 -22.40
C VAL A 321 1.42 -22.36 -22.95
N VAL A 322 0.81 -23.35 -22.32
CA VAL A 322 -0.51 -23.88 -22.65
C VAL A 322 -1.54 -23.30 -21.68
N PHE A 323 -2.64 -22.79 -22.21
CA PHE A 323 -3.71 -22.17 -21.42
C PHE A 323 -4.90 -23.11 -21.21
N THR A 324 -5.74 -22.82 -20.24
CA THR A 324 -6.90 -23.66 -19.85
C THR A 324 -7.99 -23.77 -20.95
N ASP A 325 -7.92 -22.96 -22.00
CA ASP A 325 -8.79 -23.05 -23.20
C ASP A 325 -8.19 -23.93 -24.31
N GLY A 326 -7.05 -24.55 -24.07
CA GLY A 326 -6.34 -25.40 -25.02
C GLY A 326 -5.44 -24.65 -26.02
N HIS A 327 -5.49 -23.31 -26.06
CA HIS A 327 -4.54 -22.54 -26.83
C HIS A 327 -3.15 -22.59 -26.22
N SER A 328 -2.15 -22.37 -27.05
CA SER A 328 -0.77 -22.29 -26.63
C SER A 328 -0.06 -21.10 -27.27
N THR A 329 0.98 -20.60 -26.65
CA THR A 329 1.87 -19.59 -27.20
C THR A 329 3.32 -19.87 -26.83
N ARG A 330 4.24 -19.55 -27.71
CA ARG A 330 5.66 -19.51 -27.39
C ARG A 330 5.91 -18.34 -26.43
N ALA A 331 6.81 -18.52 -25.47
CA ALA A 331 7.25 -17.47 -24.58
C ALA A 331 8.76 -17.58 -24.35
N ASP A 332 9.45 -16.45 -24.40
CA ASP A 332 10.85 -16.31 -24.00
C ASP A 332 10.90 -15.81 -22.52
N LEU A 333 9.86 -15.09 -22.11
CA LEU A 333 9.76 -14.48 -20.77
C LEU A 333 8.34 -14.59 -20.21
N ILE A 334 8.24 -15.04 -18.96
CA ILE A 334 7.01 -14.92 -18.16
C ILE A 334 7.22 -13.90 -17.05
N VAL A 335 6.32 -12.92 -16.95
CA VAL A 335 6.27 -11.93 -15.87
C VAL A 335 5.12 -12.25 -14.93
N TRP A 336 5.43 -12.66 -13.71
CA TRP A 336 4.44 -12.98 -12.66
C TRP A 336 4.01 -11.72 -11.93
N ALA A 337 2.85 -11.17 -12.27
CA ALA A 337 2.26 -10.00 -11.62
C ALA A 337 1.06 -10.40 -10.75
N ILE A 338 1.28 -11.37 -9.85
CA ILE A 338 0.26 -12.03 -9.03
C ILE A 338 0.23 -11.57 -7.57
N GLY A 339 0.94 -10.47 -7.27
CA GLY A 339 0.91 -9.79 -5.98
C GLY A 339 1.96 -10.27 -4.98
N TYR A 340 1.77 -9.89 -3.73
CA TYR A 340 2.75 -10.03 -2.66
C TYR A 340 2.16 -10.73 -1.45
N ARG A 341 3.05 -11.23 -0.58
CA ARG A 341 2.72 -11.71 0.77
C ARG A 341 2.98 -10.59 1.76
N VAL A 342 2.18 -10.51 2.80
CA VAL A 342 2.49 -9.68 3.97
C VAL A 342 3.38 -10.49 4.88
N SER A 343 4.59 -10.00 5.12
CA SER A 343 5.58 -10.68 5.96
C SER A 343 6.36 -9.70 6.85
N PHE A 344 6.80 -10.22 7.98
CA PHE A 344 7.54 -9.51 9.01
C PHE A 344 8.70 -10.39 9.47
N PRO A 345 9.80 -10.49 8.70
CA PRO A 345 10.88 -11.45 8.97
C PRO A 345 11.63 -11.19 10.29
N PHE A 346 11.49 -9.99 10.85
CA PHE A 346 12.06 -9.57 12.12
C PHE A 346 11.18 -9.87 13.34
N LEU A 347 9.93 -10.30 13.13
CA LEU A 347 9.02 -10.71 14.20
C LEU A 347 8.95 -12.24 14.28
N ASP A 348 8.81 -12.78 15.48
CA ASP A 348 8.58 -14.19 15.69
C ASP A 348 7.27 -14.62 14.96
N PRO A 349 7.32 -15.63 14.07
CA PRO A 349 6.14 -16.13 13.38
C PRO A 349 5.06 -16.68 14.30
N ASP A 350 5.41 -17.12 15.53
CA ASP A 350 4.44 -17.58 16.51
C ASP A 350 3.76 -16.40 17.23
N LEU A 351 4.41 -15.25 17.28
CA LEU A 351 3.84 -14.01 17.81
C LEU A 351 2.95 -13.31 16.76
N ILE A 352 3.43 -13.19 15.53
CA ILE A 352 2.74 -12.49 14.43
C ILE A 352 2.85 -13.28 13.14
N ARG A 353 1.71 -13.72 12.62
CA ARG A 353 1.61 -14.39 11.31
C ARG A 353 0.44 -13.82 10.51
N ALA A 354 0.74 -13.22 9.37
CA ALA A 354 -0.27 -12.71 8.44
C ALA A 354 -0.81 -13.85 7.55
N ARG A 355 -1.71 -14.68 8.09
CA ARG A 355 -2.35 -15.72 7.28
C ARG A 355 -3.24 -15.07 6.22
N ASP A 356 -3.04 -15.45 4.95
CA ASP A 356 -3.79 -14.87 3.83
C ASP A 356 -3.78 -13.32 3.81
N ASN A 357 -2.67 -12.72 4.25
CA ASN A 357 -2.48 -11.28 4.40
C ASN A 357 -3.44 -10.62 5.42
N ASP A 358 -4.02 -11.38 6.33
CA ASP A 358 -4.89 -10.84 7.39
C ASP A 358 -4.17 -10.85 8.75
N LEU A 359 -4.40 -9.79 9.51
CA LEU A 359 -3.92 -9.63 10.89
C LEU A 359 -5.08 -9.16 11.78
N PRO A 360 -5.16 -9.67 13.02
CA PRO A 360 -6.21 -9.30 13.96
C PRO A 360 -5.92 -7.91 14.58
N LEU A 361 -5.94 -6.86 13.76
CA LEU A 361 -5.63 -5.51 14.17
C LEU A 361 -6.89 -4.66 14.37
N TRP A 362 -7.01 -4.03 15.53
CA TRP A 362 -8.02 -3.00 15.75
C TRP A 362 -7.69 -1.76 14.93
N LYS A 363 -8.66 -1.30 14.13
CA LYS A 363 -8.47 -0.19 13.18
C LYS A 363 -7.27 -0.38 12.26
N ARG A 364 -6.95 -1.63 11.89
CA ARG A 364 -5.79 -1.96 11.04
C ARG A 364 -4.43 -1.43 11.56
N THR A 365 -4.33 -1.15 12.85
CA THR A 365 -3.18 -0.47 13.45
C THR A 365 -2.71 -1.13 14.75
N VAL A 366 -3.62 -1.36 15.69
CA VAL A 366 -3.30 -1.78 17.05
C VAL A 366 -3.52 -3.28 17.21
N HIS A 367 -2.49 -4.02 17.66
CA HIS A 367 -2.67 -5.42 18.04
C HIS A 367 -3.22 -5.49 19.47
N PRO A 368 -4.41 -6.10 19.70
CA PRO A 368 -5.08 -6.02 21.00
C PRO A 368 -4.33 -6.77 22.12
N ASP A 369 -3.57 -7.81 21.77
CA ASP A 369 -2.86 -8.68 22.73
C ASP A 369 -1.37 -8.33 22.87
N LEU A 370 -0.87 -7.39 22.09
CA LEU A 370 0.54 -6.99 22.06
C LEU A 370 0.66 -5.46 22.26
N PRO A 371 0.46 -4.98 23.48
CA PRO A 371 0.62 -3.56 23.79
C PRO A 371 1.98 -3.04 23.36
N GLY A 372 2.01 -1.84 22.79
CA GLY A 372 3.24 -1.23 22.27
C GLY A 372 3.62 -1.65 20.85
N LEU A 373 2.93 -2.62 20.23
CA LEU A 373 3.17 -3.00 18.82
C LEU A 373 2.06 -2.43 17.93
N TYR A 374 2.48 -1.61 16.96
CA TYR A 374 1.59 -0.91 16.02
C TYR A 374 2.01 -1.16 14.59
N PHE A 375 1.03 -1.28 13.67
CA PHE A 375 1.25 -1.46 12.23
C PHE A 375 0.75 -0.23 11.48
N ILE A 376 1.61 0.36 10.65
CA ILE A 376 1.31 1.59 9.92
C ILE A 376 1.22 1.32 8.43
N GLY A 377 0.13 1.79 7.80
CA GLY A 377 -0.06 1.63 6.36
C GLY A 377 -0.31 0.19 5.91
N LEU A 378 -0.59 -0.72 6.85
CA LEU A 378 -0.95 -2.10 6.55
C LEU A 378 -2.44 -2.19 6.22
N LEU A 379 -2.80 -1.58 5.09
CA LEU A 379 -4.16 -1.52 4.57
C LEU A 379 -4.13 -1.26 3.05
N GLN A 380 -5.19 -1.66 2.37
CA GLN A 380 -5.36 -1.46 0.93
C GLN A 380 -6.64 -0.64 0.69
N PRO A 381 -6.55 0.69 0.66
CA PRO A 381 -7.72 1.53 0.50
C PRO A 381 -8.21 1.56 -0.95
N VAL A 382 -9.53 1.67 -1.13
CA VAL A 382 -10.09 2.20 -2.38
C VAL A 382 -9.81 3.71 -2.37
N GLY A 383 -8.56 4.08 -2.68
CA GLY A 383 -8.01 5.43 -2.55
C GLY A 383 -6.52 5.41 -2.17
N ALA A 384 -6.05 6.44 -1.45
CA ALA A 384 -4.65 6.64 -1.10
C ALA A 384 -4.26 6.03 0.25
N VAL A 385 -3.03 5.51 0.37
CA VAL A 385 -2.48 5.00 1.64
C VAL A 385 -1.93 6.13 2.51
N MET A 386 -1.25 7.12 1.94
CA MET A 386 -0.49 8.14 2.69
C MET A 386 -1.33 8.89 3.73
N PRO A 387 -2.51 9.48 3.41
CA PRO A 387 -3.32 10.18 4.40
C PRO A 387 -3.87 9.26 5.49
N LEU A 388 -4.08 7.97 5.16
CA LEU A 388 -4.54 6.98 6.14
C LEU A 388 -3.43 6.64 7.13
N ALA A 389 -2.21 6.41 6.64
CA ALA A 389 -1.03 6.18 7.47
C ALA A 389 -0.74 7.39 8.38
N GLU A 390 -0.82 8.61 7.84
CA GLU A 390 -0.71 9.84 8.62
C GLU A 390 -1.73 9.90 9.76
N ALA A 391 -3.00 9.60 9.47
CA ALA A 391 -4.04 9.58 10.49
C ALA A 391 -3.81 8.51 11.57
N GLN A 392 -3.28 7.33 11.19
CA GLN A 392 -2.86 6.28 12.13
C GLN A 392 -1.72 6.78 13.03
N CYS A 393 -0.69 7.40 12.46
CA CYS A 393 0.45 7.92 13.21
C CYS A 393 0.04 9.02 14.20
N ALA A 394 -0.82 9.94 13.78
CA ALA A 394 -1.36 10.97 14.66
C ALA A 394 -2.20 10.38 15.82
N TRP A 395 -2.91 9.28 15.57
CA TRP A 395 -3.64 8.57 16.62
C TRP A 395 -2.71 7.86 17.60
N ILE A 396 -1.65 7.20 17.11
CA ILE A 396 -0.65 6.55 17.96
C ILE A 396 0.09 7.59 18.83
N ALA A 397 0.45 8.75 18.27
CA ALA A 397 1.05 9.83 19.05
C ALA A 397 0.14 10.31 20.19
N ASP A 398 -1.20 10.35 19.98
CA ASP A 398 -2.15 10.64 21.05
C ASP A 398 -2.20 9.54 22.12
N ILE A 399 -2.08 8.26 21.74
CA ILE A 399 -2.00 7.13 22.67
C ILE A 399 -0.74 7.27 23.54
N LEU A 400 0.43 7.43 22.91
CA LEU A 400 1.73 7.47 23.56
C LEU A 400 1.91 8.68 24.50
N THR A 401 1.24 9.79 24.20
CA THR A 401 1.26 11.01 25.05
C THR A 401 0.14 11.05 26.10
N GLY A 402 -0.67 9.99 26.22
CA GLY A 402 -1.80 9.96 27.15
C GLY A 402 -2.94 10.92 26.79
N ARG A 403 -2.94 11.53 25.59
CA ARG A 403 -4.04 12.36 25.09
C ARG A 403 -5.25 11.54 24.63
N TYR A 404 -5.07 10.26 24.46
CA TYR A 404 -6.09 9.31 24.06
C TYR A 404 -6.13 8.12 25.03
N LEU A 405 -7.33 7.76 25.49
CA LEU A 405 -7.58 6.56 26.26
C LEU A 405 -8.34 5.54 25.40
N PRO A 406 -7.85 4.31 25.20
CA PRO A 406 -8.58 3.26 24.48
C PRO A 406 -9.90 2.89 25.19
N PRO A 407 -10.89 2.34 24.50
CA PRO A 407 -12.02 1.70 25.15
C PRO A 407 -11.58 0.38 25.83
N SER A 408 -12.47 -0.25 26.58
CA SER A 408 -12.17 -1.55 27.19
C SER A 408 -11.88 -2.62 26.14
N ASP A 409 -11.08 -3.62 26.47
CA ASP A 409 -10.72 -4.74 25.58
C ASP A 409 -11.94 -5.46 25.00
N ALA A 410 -12.98 -5.69 25.82
CA ALA A 410 -14.23 -6.27 25.37
C ALA A 410 -14.88 -5.44 24.25
N ARG A 411 -14.81 -4.11 24.35
CA ARG A 411 -15.33 -3.21 23.32
C ARG A 411 -14.47 -3.18 22.08
N ILE A 412 -13.12 -3.24 22.22
CA ILE A 412 -12.18 -3.35 21.11
C ILE A 412 -12.51 -4.63 20.32
N ARG A 413 -12.58 -5.79 20.99
CA ARG A 413 -12.88 -7.09 20.34
C ARG A 413 -14.25 -7.09 19.66
N LYS A 414 -15.27 -6.48 20.27
CA LYS A 414 -16.60 -6.33 19.65
C LYS A 414 -16.54 -5.47 18.39
N GLN A 415 -15.77 -4.37 18.39
CA GLN A 415 -15.59 -3.51 17.21
C GLN A 415 -14.86 -4.27 16.10
N MET A 416 -13.80 -5.01 16.42
CA MET A 416 -13.07 -5.84 15.46
C MET A 416 -13.97 -6.90 14.80
N ALA A 417 -14.76 -7.61 15.59
CA ALA A 417 -15.72 -8.59 15.07
C ALA A 417 -16.77 -7.95 14.16
N THR A 418 -17.27 -6.78 14.54
CA THR A 418 -18.25 -6.03 13.73
C THR A 418 -17.63 -5.56 12.41
N GLU A 419 -16.40 -5.05 12.44
CA GLU A 419 -15.68 -4.62 11.25
C GLU A 419 -15.37 -5.81 10.33
N HIS A 420 -14.87 -6.92 10.87
CA HIS A 420 -14.61 -8.15 10.13
C HIS A 420 -15.88 -8.67 9.41
N ASN A 421 -17.01 -8.73 10.11
CA ASN A 421 -18.30 -9.16 9.53
C ASN A 421 -18.79 -8.18 8.45
N ARG A 422 -18.58 -6.87 8.62
CA ARG A 422 -18.89 -5.84 7.63
C ARG A 422 -18.03 -6.04 6.39
N ASN A 423 -16.71 -6.18 6.55
CA ASN A 423 -15.77 -6.32 5.45
C ASN A 423 -16.03 -7.59 4.62
N LYS A 424 -16.36 -8.72 5.28
CA LYS A 424 -16.78 -9.94 4.57
C LYS A 424 -18.01 -9.76 3.67
N LYS A 425 -18.94 -8.89 4.07
CA LYS A 425 -20.14 -8.58 3.26
C LYS A 425 -19.86 -7.54 2.16
N GLN A 426 -18.89 -6.67 2.42
CA GLN A 426 -18.60 -5.51 1.59
C GLN A 426 -17.60 -5.84 0.49
N PHE A 427 -16.55 -6.60 0.81
CA PHE A 427 -15.46 -6.90 -0.11
C PHE A 427 -15.50 -8.36 -0.58
N TYR A 428 -14.89 -8.61 -1.73
CA TYR A 428 -14.74 -9.95 -2.28
C TYR A 428 -13.74 -10.76 -1.45
N THR A 429 -14.12 -11.98 -1.05
CA THR A 429 -13.27 -12.83 -0.20
C THR A 429 -12.11 -13.41 -1.01
N SER A 430 -10.90 -12.91 -0.78
CA SER A 430 -9.66 -13.50 -1.26
C SER A 430 -8.48 -12.99 -0.41
N PRO A 431 -7.32 -13.67 -0.41
CA PRO A 431 -6.13 -13.22 0.32
C PRO A 431 -5.66 -11.79 -0.05
N ARG A 432 -6.00 -11.33 -1.25
CA ARG A 432 -5.70 -9.96 -1.70
C ARG A 432 -6.59 -8.90 -1.04
N HIS A 433 -7.83 -9.25 -0.68
CA HIS A 433 -8.85 -8.28 -0.27
C HIS A 433 -9.09 -8.23 1.25
N THR A 434 -8.29 -8.97 2.03
CA THR A 434 -8.39 -9.00 3.50
C THR A 434 -8.05 -7.66 4.15
N MET A 435 -7.19 -6.87 3.51
CA MET A 435 -6.74 -5.56 3.99
C MET A 435 -7.52 -4.38 3.40
N GLU A 436 -8.55 -4.62 2.59
CA GLU A 436 -9.30 -3.54 1.94
C GLU A 436 -10.10 -2.69 2.94
N VAL A 437 -10.09 -1.38 2.68
CA VAL A 437 -10.86 -0.39 3.42
C VAL A 437 -11.44 0.67 2.47
N ASP A 438 -12.60 1.24 2.83
CA ASP A 438 -13.09 2.45 2.22
C ASP A 438 -12.32 3.64 2.78
N PHE A 439 -11.65 4.40 1.91
CA PHE A 439 -10.80 5.53 2.27
C PHE A 439 -11.53 6.58 3.12
N ASP A 440 -12.66 7.11 2.62
CA ASP A 440 -13.37 8.21 3.27
C ASP A 440 -14.02 7.75 4.59
N HIS A 441 -14.56 6.52 4.61
CA HIS A 441 -15.13 5.93 5.82
C HIS A 441 -14.08 5.65 6.90
N TYR A 442 -12.91 5.11 6.51
CA TYR A 442 -11.83 4.81 7.44
C TYR A 442 -11.32 6.08 8.15
N LEU A 443 -11.06 7.15 7.39
CA LEU A 443 -10.64 8.44 7.96
C LEU A 443 -11.69 9.01 8.92
N TRP A 444 -12.96 8.96 8.54
CA TRP A 444 -14.06 9.42 9.38
C TRP A 444 -14.16 8.61 10.67
N ASP A 445 -14.10 7.29 10.57
CA ASP A 445 -14.22 6.39 11.71
C ASP A 445 -13.04 6.53 12.68
N LEU A 446 -11.80 6.62 12.16
CA LEU A 446 -10.60 6.85 12.96
C LEU A 446 -10.62 8.22 13.64
N THR A 447 -11.02 9.28 12.92
CA THR A 447 -11.16 10.63 13.48
C THR A 447 -12.19 10.66 14.60
N ARG A 448 -13.31 9.95 14.43
CA ARG A 448 -14.36 9.85 15.44
C ARG A 448 -13.87 9.09 16.68
N GLU A 449 -13.11 8.01 16.50
CA GLU A 449 -12.54 7.26 17.61
C GLU A 449 -11.49 8.07 18.37
N ARG A 450 -10.62 8.81 17.69
CA ARG A 450 -9.66 9.73 18.33
C ARG A 450 -10.38 10.75 19.23
N LYS A 451 -11.44 11.39 18.74
CA LYS A 451 -12.25 12.33 19.55
C LYS A 451 -12.85 11.66 20.78
N ARG A 452 -13.41 10.46 20.64
CA ARG A 452 -13.97 9.69 21.75
C ARG A 452 -12.91 9.33 22.79
N GLY A 453 -11.72 8.92 22.33
CA GLY A 453 -10.60 8.61 23.21
C GLY A 453 -10.07 9.81 23.94
N ALA A 454 -10.03 10.98 23.31
CA ALA A 454 -9.66 12.24 23.94
C ALA A 454 -10.67 12.63 25.05
N HIS A 455 -11.98 12.47 24.83
CA HIS A 455 -12.99 12.68 25.86
C HIS A 455 -12.82 11.70 27.04
N ARG A 456 -12.52 10.42 26.77
CA ARG A 456 -12.25 9.45 27.86
C ARG A 456 -11.01 9.83 28.68
N ALA A 457 -9.94 10.27 28.00
CA ALA A 457 -8.70 10.71 28.67
C ALA A 457 -8.93 11.97 29.52
N HIS A 458 -9.76 12.91 29.05
CA HIS A 458 -10.09 14.11 29.80
C HIS A 458 -10.96 13.80 31.04
N ALA A 459 -11.86 12.82 30.94
CA ALA A 459 -12.75 12.46 32.05
C ALA A 459 -12.06 11.75 33.22
N LEU A 460 -10.79 11.31 33.03
CA LEU A 460 -9.97 10.68 34.09
C LEU A 460 -8.94 11.63 34.71
N ARG A 461 -8.78 12.84 34.18
CA ARG A 461 -7.98 13.94 34.75
C ARG A 461 -8.84 14.82 35.64
#